data_5704f1cbfffacaca5d8322e82b3cda43
#
_entry.id   5704f1cbfffacaca5d8322e82b3cda43
#
_cell.length_a   1.000
_cell.length_b   1.000
_cell.length_c   1.000
_cell.angle_alpha   90.00
_cell.angle_beta   90.00
_cell.angle_gamma   90.00
#
_symmetry.space_group_name_H-M   'P 1'
#
loop_
_entity.id
_entity.type
_entity.pdbx_description
1 polymer ?
#
loop_
_entity_poly.entity_id
_entity_poly.type
_entity_poly.pdbx_seq_one_letter_code
_entity_poly.pdbx_strand_id
1 'polypeptide(L)'
;MLLWPIFRQSHPNFIDVRPTYASEIWTQLTKNLLTKSSTERFRENIEELLEERLKMKVVILAGGFGTRISEESHLKPKPMIEIGEKPILWHIMKYYSEFGYHDFVICLGYKQYVVKEFFADYFLHTSDVTFDLANNSMEVHNNYSEPWKVTLVDTGLNTMTGGRVKRIQPYVGDETFMLTYGDGVCDVNINELVKFHQSHGKIATMTSVSVGQRFGVLDIDENNTIRAFREKQDSDGSRINAGYMVLEPKIFDFIEGDSTVFEKAPLEKCAELGELKAYNYNGFWQCMDTKREMEKLEELWQSGKAPWKSWE
;
A
#
# COMPACT_ATOMS: atom_id res chain seq x y z
N MET A 1 24.12 -19.87 -5.24
CA MET A 1 23.29 -20.79 -6.05
C MET A 1 23.07 -22.17 -5.42
N LEU A 2 23.93 -22.67 -4.54
CA LEU A 2 23.84 -24.02 -3.93
C LEU A 2 22.97 -24.10 -2.64
N LEU A 3 22.62 -23.00 -1.99
CA LEU A 3 21.84 -23.00 -0.73
C LEU A 3 20.31 -22.83 -0.92
N TRP A 4 19.87 -22.33 -2.07
CA TRP A 4 18.46 -22.17 -2.40
C TRP A 4 17.65 -23.49 -2.37
N PRO A 5 18.14 -24.60 -2.93
CA PRO A 5 17.46 -25.89 -2.82
C PRO A 5 17.33 -26.41 -1.37
N ILE A 6 18.33 -26.13 -0.51
CA ILE A 6 18.34 -26.55 0.89
C ILE A 6 17.32 -25.74 1.70
N PHE A 7 17.22 -24.44 1.44
CA PHE A 7 16.23 -23.55 2.06
C PHE A 7 14.80 -23.95 1.70
N ARG A 8 14.53 -24.25 0.42
CA ARG A 8 13.23 -24.72 -0.08
C ARG A 8 12.79 -26.06 0.52
N GLN A 9 13.73 -26.93 0.86
CA GLN A 9 13.46 -28.23 1.47
C GLN A 9 13.07 -28.13 2.96
N SER A 10 13.59 -27.13 3.67
CA SER A 10 13.30 -26.90 5.09
C SER A 10 12.06 -26.01 5.34
N HIS A 11 11.59 -25.27 4.33
CA HIS A 11 10.46 -24.35 4.45
C HIS A 11 9.49 -24.49 3.27
N PRO A 12 8.66 -25.55 3.21
CA PRO A 12 7.79 -25.83 2.07
C PRO A 12 6.71 -24.76 1.81
N ASN A 13 6.41 -23.91 2.79
CA ASN A 13 5.45 -22.80 2.66
C ASN A 13 6.05 -21.52 2.07
N PHE A 14 7.36 -21.49 1.77
CA PHE A 14 8.08 -20.38 1.15
C PHE A 14 8.14 -20.51 -0.38
N ILE A 15 7.01 -20.76 -1.03
CA ILE A 15 7.01 -21.12 -2.45
C ILE A 15 7.21 -19.92 -3.38
N ASP A 16 7.09 -18.67 -2.91
CA ASP A 16 6.94 -17.52 -3.82
C ASP A 16 7.82 -16.28 -3.53
N VAL A 17 9.03 -16.46 -3.01
CA VAL A 17 10.02 -15.36 -3.01
C VAL A 17 10.81 -15.40 -4.31
N ARG A 18 10.55 -14.44 -5.22
CA ARG A 18 11.20 -14.37 -6.54
C ARG A 18 12.74 -14.32 -6.45
N PRO A 19 13.46 -14.91 -7.44
CA PRO A 19 14.92 -14.97 -7.49
C PRO A 19 15.62 -13.59 -7.43
N THR A 20 15.00 -12.54 -7.95
CA THR A 20 15.52 -11.16 -7.92
C THR A 20 15.62 -10.61 -6.51
N TYR A 21 14.65 -10.90 -5.65
CA TYR A 21 14.61 -10.42 -4.28
C TYR A 21 15.62 -11.17 -3.38
N ALA A 22 15.72 -12.47 -3.57
CA ALA A 22 16.76 -13.29 -2.92
C ALA A 22 18.17 -12.84 -3.32
N SER A 23 18.37 -12.34 -4.56
CA SER A 23 19.67 -11.88 -5.05
C SER A 23 20.10 -10.53 -4.45
N GLU A 24 19.18 -9.62 -4.15
CA GLU A 24 19.51 -8.33 -3.51
C GLU A 24 19.91 -8.52 -2.04
N ILE A 25 19.14 -9.30 -1.30
CA ILE A 25 19.48 -9.70 0.08
C ILE A 25 20.83 -10.43 0.07
N TRP A 26 21.02 -11.35 -0.88
CA TRP A 26 22.23 -12.12 -1.01
C TRP A 26 23.45 -11.24 -1.36
N THR A 27 23.32 -10.25 -2.24
CA THR A 27 24.42 -9.37 -2.64
C THR A 27 24.87 -8.42 -1.52
N GLN A 28 23.94 -7.95 -0.71
CA GLN A 28 24.24 -7.06 0.42
C GLN A 28 24.93 -7.81 1.57
N LEU A 29 24.65 -9.08 1.74
CA LEU A 29 25.06 -9.89 2.88
C LEU A 29 26.33 -10.74 2.60
N THR A 30 26.61 -11.12 1.34
CA THR A 30 27.83 -11.87 0.99
C THR A 30 29.12 -11.07 1.05
N LYS A 31 29.06 -9.73 1.13
CA LYS A 31 30.24 -8.87 1.27
C LYS A 31 30.98 -9.00 2.60
N ASN A 32 30.39 -9.65 3.63
CA ASN A 32 30.94 -9.69 4.99
C ASN A 32 31.15 -11.10 5.57
N LEU A 33 31.10 -12.18 4.76
CA LEU A 33 31.11 -13.55 5.29
C LEU A 33 32.50 -14.22 5.17
N LEU A 34 33.19 -14.42 6.30
CA LEU A 34 34.46 -15.15 6.37
C LEU A 34 34.52 -16.33 7.36
N THR A 35 33.44 -16.70 8.10
CA THR A 35 33.46 -17.83 9.05
C THR A 35 32.13 -18.60 9.13
N LYS A 36 32.15 -19.89 9.60
CA LYS A 36 30.93 -20.70 9.83
C LYS A 36 29.94 -20.05 10.80
N SER A 37 30.41 -19.40 11.83
CA SER A 37 29.62 -18.63 12.81
C SER A 37 28.89 -17.44 12.17
N SER A 38 29.48 -16.87 11.11
CA SER A 38 28.85 -15.79 10.31
C SER A 38 27.66 -16.29 9.49
N THR A 39 27.69 -17.53 9.05
CA THR A 39 26.61 -18.13 8.22
C THR A 39 25.38 -18.45 9.04
N GLU A 40 25.54 -18.90 10.30
CA GLU A 40 24.44 -19.16 11.22
C GLU A 40 23.77 -17.85 11.66
N ARG A 41 24.55 -16.88 12.09
CA ARG A 41 24.04 -15.53 12.44
C ARG A 41 23.36 -14.82 11.27
N PHE A 42 23.85 -15.06 10.05
CA PHE A 42 23.25 -14.60 8.82
C PHE A 42 21.88 -15.23 8.55
N ARG A 43 21.75 -16.54 8.78
CA ARG A 43 20.52 -17.27 8.62
C ARG A 43 19.46 -16.80 9.63
N GLU A 44 19.86 -16.64 10.88
CA GLU A 44 19.03 -16.10 11.96
C GLU A 44 18.54 -14.69 11.62
N ASN A 45 19.40 -13.79 11.15
CA ASN A 45 19.00 -12.44 10.75
C ASN A 45 18.05 -12.41 9.55
N ILE A 46 18.19 -13.34 8.59
CA ILE A 46 17.23 -13.46 7.46
C ILE A 46 15.89 -13.99 7.95
N GLU A 47 15.90 -15.02 8.77
CA GLU A 47 14.69 -15.61 9.35
C GLU A 47 13.94 -14.57 10.18
N GLU A 48 14.63 -13.79 11.00
CA GLU A 48 14.06 -12.68 11.77
C GLU A 48 13.46 -11.57 10.88
N LEU A 49 14.20 -11.11 9.86
CA LEU A 49 13.70 -10.12 8.89
C LEU A 49 12.49 -10.60 8.10
N LEU A 50 12.46 -11.89 7.75
CA LEU A 50 11.32 -12.49 7.05
C LEU A 50 10.12 -12.65 7.98
N GLU A 51 10.34 -13.04 9.24
CA GLU A 51 9.29 -13.11 10.25
C GLU A 51 8.69 -11.74 10.57
N GLU A 52 9.51 -10.69 10.71
CA GLU A 52 9.02 -9.31 10.91
C GLU A 52 8.14 -8.85 9.74
N ARG A 53 8.55 -9.16 8.51
CA ARG A 53 7.75 -8.83 7.31
C ARG A 53 6.44 -9.59 7.24
N LEU A 54 6.47 -10.89 7.56
CA LEU A 54 5.26 -11.73 7.60
C LEU A 54 4.27 -11.27 8.68
N LYS A 55 4.73 -10.60 9.73
CA LYS A 55 3.90 -10.06 10.82
C LYS A 55 3.35 -8.67 10.51
N MET A 56 4.08 -7.86 9.72
CA MET A 56 3.68 -6.47 9.45
C MET A 56 2.45 -6.40 8.55
N LYS A 57 1.38 -5.82 9.07
CA LYS A 57 0.11 -5.69 8.37
C LYS A 57 0.04 -4.42 7.53
N VAL A 58 -0.67 -4.50 6.43
CA VAL A 58 -1.00 -3.37 5.56
C VAL A 58 -2.46 -2.98 5.78
N VAL A 59 -2.67 -1.82 6.36
CA VAL A 59 -4.00 -1.24 6.56
C VAL A 59 -4.37 -0.39 5.35
N ILE A 60 -5.55 -0.64 4.76
CA ILE A 60 -6.02 0.09 3.60
C ILE A 60 -7.33 0.81 3.93
N LEU A 61 -7.35 2.14 3.79
CA LEU A 61 -8.54 2.96 3.99
C LEU A 61 -9.42 2.91 2.73
N ALA A 62 -10.51 2.16 2.78
CA ALA A 62 -11.41 1.87 1.65
C ALA A 62 -12.89 2.21 1.94
N GLY A 63 -13.17 2.98 2.99
CA GLY A 63 -14.55 3.20 3.48
C GLY A 63 -15.21 4.52 3.05
N GLY A 64 -14.54 5.37 2.27
CA GLY A 64 -15.04 6.67 1.84
C GLY A 64 -16.14 6.61 0.77
N PHE A 65 -16.91 7.72 0.63
CA PHE A 65 -18.03 7.82 -0.34
C PHE A 65 -17.57 7.97 -1.80
N GLY A 66 -16.33 8.41 -2.08
CA GLY A 66 -15.81 8.58 -3.44
C GLY A 66 -16.52 9.66 -4.26
N THR A 67 -17.01 10.72 -3.64
CA THR A 67 -17.90 11.74 -4.26
C THR A 67 -17.29 12.49 -5.45
N ARG A 68 -15.96 12.55 -5.56
CA ARG A 68 -15.25 13.25 -6.66
C ARG A 68 -15.25 12.49 -7.97
N ILE A 69 -15.47 11.17 -7.94
CA ILE A 69 -15.63 10.29 -9.11
C ILE A 69 -17.05 9.70 -9.10
N SER A 70 -18.04 10.57 -8.98
CA SER A 70 -19.45 10.20 -8.76
C SER A 70 -20.04 9.33 -9.88
N GLU A 71 -19.58 9.47 -11.11
CA GLU A 71 -20.07 8.72 -12.28
C GLU A 71 -19.85 7.20 -12.09
N GLU A 72 -18.73 6.79 -11.50
CA GLU A 72 -18.40 5.39 -11.24
C GLU A 72 -18.79 4.94 -9.81
N SER A 73 -18.72 5.85 -8.84
CA SER A 73 -18.98 5.52 -7.42
C SER A 73 -20.45 5.24 -7.10
N HIS A 74 -21.38 5.53 -8.04
CA HIS A 74 -22.78 5.09 -7.92
C HIS A 74 -22.94 3.58 -7.98
N LEU A 75 -22.06 2.87 -8.66
CA LEU A 75 -22.14 1.42 -8.84
C LEU A 75 -21.22 0.68 -7.86
N LYS A 76 -19.99 1.14 -7.72
CA LYS A 76 -18.92 0.50 -6.92
C LYS A 76 -18.31 1.51 -5.95
N PRO A 77 -17.82 1.10 -4.74
CA PRO A 77 -16.99 1.99 -3.93
C PRO A 77 -15.68 2.28 -4.67
N LYS A 78 -15.10 3.46 -4.48
CA LYS A 78 -13.92 3.94 -5.21
C LYS A 78 -12.77 2.91 -5.29
N PRO A 79 -12.39 2.18 -4.24
CA PRO A 79 -11.34 1.15 -4.30
C PRO A 79 -11.66 -0.03 -5.23
N MET A 80 -12.93 -0.19 -5.64
CA MET A 80 -13.39 -1.24 -6.55
C MET A 80 -13.55 -0.76 -8.00
N ILE A 81 -13.17 0.47 -8.32
CA ILE A 81 -13.07 0.95 -9.70
C ILE A 81 -11.88 0.26 -10.36
N GLU A 82 -12.10 -0.25 -11.56
CA GLU A 82 -11.14 -1.10 -12.25
C GLU A 82 -10.13 -0.30 -13.08
N ILE A 83 -8.92 -0.81 -13.10
CA ILE A 83 -7.83 -0.45 -14.02
C ILE A 83 -7.35 -1.77 -14.62
N GLY A 84 -7.45 -1.94 -15.94
CA GLY A 84 -7.07 -3.18 -16.60
C GLY A 84 -7.83 -4.40 -16.06
N GLU A 85 -9.16 -4.28 -15.90
CA GLU A 85 -10.06 -5.34 -15.42
C GLU A 85 -9.85 -5.79 -13.96
N LYS A 86 -9.01 -5.09 -13.20
CA LYS A 86 -8.78 -5.36 -11.77
C LYS A 86 -9.06 -4.10 -10.94
N PRO A 87 -9.73 -4.20 -9.78
CA PRO A 87 -9.93 -3.06 -8.90
C PRO A 87 -8.61 -2.38 -8.52
N ILE A 88 -8.60 -1.04 -8.38
CA ILE A 88 -7.39 -0.35 -7.92
C ILE A 88 -6.92 -0.88 -6.56
N LEU A 89 -7.83 -1.33 -5.71
CA LEU A 89 -7.52 -2.03 -4.45
C LEU A 89 -6.64 -3.27 -4.70
N TRP A 90 -6.94 -4.06 -5.74
CA TRP A 90 -6.14 -5.22 -6.11
C TRP A 90 -4.72 -4.81 -6.52
N HIS A 91 -4.58 -3.74 -7.32
CA HIS A 91 -3.26 -3.22 -7.72
C HIS A 91 -2.42 -2.79 -6.53
N ILE A 92 -3.03 -2.10 -5.55
CA ILE A 92 -2.36 -1.69 -4.32
C ILE A 92 -1.89 -2.93 -3.54
N MET A 93 -2.76 -3.91 -3.32
CA MET A 93 -2.43 -5.14 -2.60
C MET A 93 -1.35 -5.95 -3.33
N LYS A 94 -1.46 -6.07 -4.66
CA LYS A 94 -0.46 -6.77 -5.49
C LYS A 94 0.89 -6.08 -5.38
N TYR A 95 0.92 -4.75 -5.40
CA TYR A 95 2.15 -3.98 -5.23
C TYR A 95 2.84 -4.25 -3.89
N TYR A 96 2.11 -4.23 -2.77
CA TYR A 96 2.66 -4.59 -1.46
C TYR A 96 3.17 -6.03 -1.41
N SER A 97 2.47 -6.94 -2.09
CA SER A 97 2.84 -8.37 -2.15
C SER A 97 4.19 -8.60 -2.83
N GLU A 98 4.55 -7.79 -3.82
CA GLU A 98 5.87 -7.86 -4.47
C GLU A 98 7.03 -7.57 -3.51
N PHE A 99 6.75 -6.90 -2.39
CA PHE A 99 7.72 -6.65 -1.31
C PHE A 99 7.60 -7.64 -0.14
N GLY A 100 6.73 -8.66 -0.26
CA GLY A 100 6.56 -9.72 0.74
C GLY A 100 5.50 -9.44 1.82
N TYR A 101 4.67 -8.40 1.66
CA TYR A 101 3.60 -8.07 2.60
C TYR A 101 2.26 -8.62 2.08
N HIS A 102 1.72 -9.63 2.78
CA HIS A 102 0.53 -10.37 2.35
C HIS A 102 -0.63 -10.34 3.35
N ASP A 103 -0.48 -9.72 4.53
CA ASP A 103 -1.53 -9.60 5.56
C ASP A 103 -2.17 -8.22 5.49
N PHE A 104 -3.41 -8.15 4.99
CA PHE A 104 -4.14 -6.92 4.73
C PHE A 104 -5.31 -6.75 5.68
N VAL A 105 -5.47 -5.53 6.24
CA VAL A 105 -6.63 -5.12 7.03
C VAL A 105 -7.32 -3.97 6.29
N ILE A 106 -8.50 -4.21 5.72
CA ILE A 106 -9.20 -3.26 4.87
C ILE A 106 -10.33 -2.60 5.66
N CYS A 107 -10.24 -1.27 5.84
CA CYS A 107 -11.24 -0.46 6.51
C CYS A 107 -12.41 -0.17 5.57
N LEU A 108 -13.54 -0.82 5.78
CA LEU A 108 -14.73 -0.70 4.95
C LEU A 108 -15.75 0.28 5.52
N GLY A 109 -16.62 0.80 4.65
CA GLY A 109 -17.74 1.69 5.00
C GLY A 109 -18.75 1.71 3.88
N TYR A 110 -18.73 2.73 3.02
CA TYR A 110 -19.64 2.85 1.91
C TYR A 110 -19.58 1.64 0.96
N LYS A 111 -20.73 1.05 0.67
CA LYS A 111 -20.86 -0.15 -0.21
C LYS A 111 -19.92 -1.29 0.13
N GLN A 112 -19.66 -1.52 1.40
CA GLN A 112 -18.74 -2.55 1.87
C GLN A 112 -19.02 -3.96 1.34
N TYR A 113 -20.29 -4.26 1.04
CA TYR A 113 -20.71 -5.56 0.51
C TYR A 113 -20.02 -5.89 -0.83
N VAL A 114 -19.81 -4.89 -1.71
CA VAL A 114 -19.13 -5.09 -3.01
C VAL A 114 -17.69 -5.58 -2.81
N VAL A 115 -16.99 -5.04 -1.82
CA VAL A 115 -15.63 -5.49 -1.46
C VAL A 115 -15.66 -6.89 -0.87
N LYS A 116 -16.63 -7.17 0.01
CA LYS A 116 -16.80 -8.49 0.62
C LYS A 116 -17.13 -9.57 -0.40
N GLU A 117 -18.03 -9.29 -1.34
CA GLU A 117 -18.36 -10.20 -2.45
C GLU A 117 -17.12 -10.50 -3.31
N PHE A 118 -16.35 -9.47 -3.68
CA PHE A 118 -15.12 -9.63 -4.45
C PHE A 118 -14.16 -10.62 -3.81
N PHE A 119 -13.94 -10.54 -2.49
CA PHE A 119 -13.03 -11.47 -1.80
C PHE A 119 -13.67 -12.83 -1.49
N ALA A 120 -14.99 -12.88 -1.27
CA ALA A 120 -15.68 -14.14 -1.04
C ALA A 120 -15.61 -15.07 -2.26
N ASP A 121 -15.70 -14.50 -3.45
CA ASP A 121 -15.69 -15.23 -4.71
C ASP A 121 -14.34 -15.19 -5.44
N TYR A 122 -13.31 -14.61 -4.82
CA TYR A 122 -12.01 -14.34 -5.44
C TYR A 122 -11.39 -15.61 -6.05
N PHE A 123 -11.40 -16.73 -5.31
CA PHE A 123 -10.83 -17.98 -5.77
C PHE A 123 -11.59 -18.58 -6.95
N LEU A 124 -12.92 -18.37 -7.04
CA LEU A 124 -13.73 -18.83 -8.17
C LEU A 124 -13.35 -18.09 -9.47
N HIS A 125 -13.08 -16.78 -9.37
CA HIS A 125 -12.73 -15.96 -10.53
C HIS A 125 -11.26 -16.15 -11.00
N THR A 126 -10.42 -16.75 -10.16
CA THR A 126 -9.00 -16.99 -10.44
C THR A 126 -8.66 -18.46 -10.65
N SER A 127 -9.67 -19.36 -10.70
CA SER A 127 -9.48 -20.80 -10.79
C SER A 127 -10.30 -21.41 -11.91
N ASP A 128 -9.87 -22.58 -12.40
CA ASP A 128 -10.70 -23.43 -13.24
C ASP A 128 -11.65 -24.24 -12.33
N VAL A 129 -12.96 -24.15 -12.59
CA VAL A 129 -13.98 -24.73 -11.71
C VAL A 129 -14.98 -25.55 -12.50
N THR A 130 -15.32 -26.73 -12.01
CA THR A 130 -16.45 -27.54 -12.49
C THR A 130 -17.61 -27.45 -11.49
N PHE A 131 -18.78 -27.01 -11.94
CA PHE A 131 -20.02 -27.09 -11.17
C PHE A 131 -20.86 -28.28 -11.65
N ASP A 132 -21.08 -29.27 -10.81
CA ASP A 132 -22.04 -30.33 -11.05
C ASP A 132 -23.38 -29.93 -10.45
N LEU A 133 -24.26 -29.38 -11.29
CA LEU A 133 -25.56 -28.89 -10.86
C LEU A 133 -26.52 -30.01 -10.49
N ALA A 134 -26.29 -31.22 -11.01
CA ALA A 134 -27.15 -32.37 -10.71
C ALA A 134 -26.90 -32.89 -9.28
N ASN A 135 -25.63 -32.88 -8.83
CA ASN A 135 -25.22 -33.36 -7.52
C ASN A 135 -24.95 -32.23 -6.52
N ASN A 136 -25.15 -30.94 -6.93
CA ASN A 136 -24.89 -29.77 -6.12
C ASN A 136 -23.48 -29.79 -5.51
N SER A 137 -22.48 -30.07 -6.35
CA SER A 137 -21.07 -30.11 -5.96
C SER A 137 -20.19 -29.21 -6.82
N MET A 138 -19.04 -28.85 -6.30
CA MET A 138 -18.08 -27.97 -6.96
C MET A 138 -16.68 -28.57 -6.80
N GLU A 139 -15.90 -28.56 -7.88
CA GLU A 139 -14.51 -28.98 -7.92
C GLU A 139 -13.64 -27.87 -8.48
N VAL A 140 -12.63 -27.46 -7.72
CA VAL A 140 -11.64 -26.45 -8.13
C VAL A 140 -10.39 -27.16 -8.63
N HIS A 141 -9.98 -26.93 -9.89
CA HIS A 141 -8.88 -27.64 -10.52
C HIS A 141 -7.55 -26.92 -10.33
N ASN A 142 -7.43 -25.69 -10.84
CA ASN A 142 -6.23 -24.87 -10.75
C ASN A 142 -6.55 -23.63 -9.91
N ASN A 143 -5.74 -23.37 -8.88
CA ASN A 143 -5.91 -22.18 -8.04
C ASN A 143 -4.77 -21.21 -8.30
N TYR A 144 -5.09 -20.09 -8.92
CA TYR A 144 -4.17 -18.97 -9.21
C TYR A 144 -4.41 -17.78 -8.27
N SER A 145 -5.08 -17.99 -7.14
CA SER A 145 -5.34 -16.94 -6.16
C SER A 145 -4.04 -16.42 -5.55
N GLU A 146 -4.02 -15.12 -5.28
CA GLU A 146 -2.92 -14.49 -4.57
C GLU A 146 -2.82 -15.03 -3.13
N PRO A 147 -1.60 -15.16 -2.56
CA PRO A 147 -1.40 -15.71 -1.21
C PRO A 147 -1.75 -14.69 -0.12
N TRP A 148 -2.86 -14.00 -0.26
CA TRP A 148 -3.25 -12.95 0.67
C TRP A 148 -4.05 -13.47 1.85
N LYS A 149 -3.76 -12.90 3.03
CA LYS A 149 -4.65 -12.94 4.18
C LYS A 149 -5.36 -11.60 4.26
N VAL A 150 -6.69 -11.59 4.15
CA VAL A 150 -7.48 -10.37 4.07
C VAL A 150 -8.49 -10.32 5.20
N THR A 151 -8.38 -9.27 6.02
CA THR A 151 -9.35 -8.96 7.08
C THR A 151 -10.20 -7.77 6.65
N LEU A 152 -11.50 -7.96 6.46
CA LEU A 152 -12.46 -6.96 6.01
C LEU A 152 -13.22 -6.42 7.23
N VAL A 153 -12.90 -5.20 7.66
CA VAL A 153 -13.46 -4.60 8.88
C VAL A 153 -14.52 -3.55 8.53
N ASP A 154 -15.74 -3.74 9.03
CA ASP A 154 -16.76 -2.69 9.00
C ASP A 154 -16.36 -1.59 9.98
N THR A 155 -15.83 -0.51 9.46
CA THR A 155 -15.41 0.66 10.25
C THR A 155 -16.49 1.74 10.32
N GLY A 156 -17.71 1.45 9.86
CA GLY A 156 -18.85 2.37 9.89
C GLY A 156 -18.94 3.29 8.68
N LEU A 157 -20.18 3.67 8.33
CA LEU A 157 -20.45 4.49 7.13
C LEU A 157 -19.93 5.92 7.28
N ASN A 158 -20.20 6.55 8.42
CA ASN A 158 -19.92 7.98 8.66
C ASN A 158 -18.64 8.22 9.46
N THR A 159 -17.86 7.18 9.71
CA THR A 159 -16.60 7.26 10.44
C THR A 159 -15.53 7.97 9.60
N MET A 160 -14.82 8.91 10.19
CA MET A 160 -13.71 9.63 9.56
C MET A 160 -12.45 8.77 9.50
N THR A 161 -11.44 9.20 8.77
CA THR A 161 -10.19 8.43 8.51
C THR A 161 -9.51 7.98 9.80
N GLY A 162 -9.36 8.85 10.80
CA GLY A 162 -8.81 8.51 12.11
C GLY A 162 -9.66 7.50 12.86
N GLY A 163 -10.98 7.70 12.88
CA GLY A 163 -11.88 6.74 13.50
C GLY A 163 -11.79 5.34 12.91
N ARG A 164 -11.62 5.24 11.56
CA ARG A 164 -11.40 3.96 10.90
C ARG A 164 -10.10 3.32 11.36
N VAL A 165 -9.01 4.09 11.42
CA VAL A 165 -7.73 3.62 11.96
C VAL A 165 -7.90 3.17 13.42
N LYS A 166 -8.64 3.89 14.27
CA LYS A 166 -8.87 3.47 15.66
C LYS A 166 -9.59 2.11 15.74
N ARG A 167 -10.59 1.90 14.90
CA ARG A 167 -11.41 0.67 14.91
C ARG A 167 -10.67 -0.59 14.49
N ILE A 168 -9.54 -0.46 13.78
CA ILE A 168 -8.72 -1.62 13.39
C ILE A 168 -7.63 -1.96 14.40
N GLN A 169 -7.47 -1.21 15.47
CA GLN A 169 -6.48 -1.48 16.52
C GLN A 169 -6.52 -2.94 17.02
N PRO A 170 -7.68 -3.60 17.27
CA PRO A 170 -7.72 -4.99 17.70
C PRO A 170 -7.18 -5.98 16.65
N TYR A 171 -7.12 -5.61 15.39
CA TYR A 171 -6.63 -6.46 14.29
C TYR A 171 -5.15 -6.24 14.01
N VAL A 172 -4.63 -5.04 14.30
CA VAL A 172 -3.20 -4.70 14.17
C VAL A 172 -2.41 -5.16 15.39
N GLY A 173 -2.99 -4.99 16.59
CA GLY A 173 -2.30 -5.25 17.86
C GLY A 173 -1.28 -4.17 18.21
N ASP A 174 -0.19 -4.59 18.84
CA ASP A 174 0.89 -3.71 19.31
C ASP A 174 2.12 -3.77 18.38
N GLU A 175 1.91 -4.09 17.11
CA GLU A 175 2.97 -4.19 16.11
C GLU A 175 3.01 -2.96 15.20
N THR A 176 4.19 -2.61 14.68
CA THR A 176 4.35 -1.63 13.61
C THR A 176 3.54 -2.07 12.39
N PHE A 177 2.85 -1.15 11.75
CA PHE A 177 2.01 -1.44 10.60
C PHE A 177 2.12 -0.39 9.51
N MET A 178 1.75 -0.76 8.31
CA MET A 178 1.65 0.17 7.19
C MET A 178 0.22 0.65 7.00
N LEU A 179 0.07 1.90 6.58
CA LEU A 179 -1.22 2.51 6.26
C LEU A 179 -1.16 3.12 4.86
N THR A 180 -2.18 2.84 4.05
CA THR A 180 -2.36 3.49 2.75
C THR A 180 -3.82 3.80 2.45
N TYR A 181 -4.05 4.72 1.50
CA TYR A 181 -5.38 4.96 0.95
C TYR A 181 -5.69 3.94 -0.14
N GLY A 182 -6.97 3.60 -0.30
CA GLY A 182 -7.45 2.60 -1.26
C GLY A 182 -7.65 3.13 -2.69
N ASP A 183 -6.99 4.22 -3.07
CA ASP A 183 -7.25 4.93 -4.33
C ASP A 183 -6.02 5.50 -5.00
N GLY A 184 -4.82 5.19 -4.53
CA GLY A 184 -3.57 5.66 -5.09
C GLY A 184 -2.54 4.56 -5.30
N VAL A 185 -1.83 4.62 -6.44
CA VAL A 185 -0.74 3.71 -6.80
C VAL A 185 0.57 4.48 -6.92
N CYS A 186 1.68 3.79 -6.67
CA CYS A 186 3.03 4.36 -6.73
C CYS A 186 4.07 3.29 -7.11
N ASP A 187 5.31 3.72 -7.34
CA ASP A 187 6.48 2.85 -7.50
C ASP A 187 7.50 3.01 -6.35
N VAL A 188 7.03 3.41 -5.16
CA VAL A 188 7.83 3.55 -3.94
C VAL A 188 8.37 2.19 -3.50
N ASN A 189 9.67 2.06 -3.30
CA ASN A 189 10.21 0.85 -2.69
C ASN A 189 9.76 0.74 -1.22
N ILE A 190 8.81 -0.15 -0.96
CA ILE A 190 8.19 -0.33 0.35
C ILE A 190 9.22 -0.78 1.41
N ASN A 191 10.19 -1.60 1.02
CA ASN A 191 11.23 -2.03 1.95
C ASN A 191 12.16 -0.90 2.37
N GLU A 192 12.50 0.00 1.46
CA GLU A 192 13.30 1.19 1.81
C GLU A 192 12.50 2.17 2.68
N LEU A 193 11.19 2.29 2.45
CA LEU A 193 10.30 3.06 3.31
C LEU A 193 10.28 2.50 4.75
N VAL A 194 10.15 1.18 4.90
CA VAL A 194 10.18 0.49 6.21
C VAL A 194 11.53 0.65 6.88
N LYS A 195 12.64 0.43 6.16
CA LYS A 195 13.99 0.64 6.69
C LYS A 195 14.22 2.08 7.16
N PHE A 196 13.73 3.06 6.38
CA PHE A 196 13.80 4.47 6.77
C PHE A 196 13.03 4.70 8.07
N HIS A 197 11.84 4.16 8.22
CA HIS A 197 11.06 4.24 9.45
C HIS A 197 11.81 3.65 10.65
N GLN A 198 12.32 2.43 10.54
CA GLN A 198 13.10 1.76 11.57
C GLN A 198 14.36 2.55 11.96
N SER A 199 14.98 3.26 11.02
CA SER A 199 16.25 3.99 11.26
C SER A 199 16.11 5.18 12.21
N HIS A 200 14.93 5.78 12.33
CA HIS A 200 14.71 6.98 13.15
C HIS A 200 13.88 6.73 14.42
N GLY A 201 13.17 5.60 14.54
CA GLY A 201 12.42 5.20 15.75
C GLY A 201 11.31 6.19 16.14
N LYS A 202 10.69 6.89 15.18
CA LYS A 202 9.59 7.84 15.41
C LYS A 202 8.24 7.16 15.20
N ILE A 203 7.17 7.76 15.73
CA ILE A 203 5.81 7.19 15.68
C ILE A 203 5.28 7.04 14.26
N ALA A 204 5.61 7.96 13.35
CA ALA A 204 5.07 7.95 12.01
C ALA A 204 6.10 8.33 10.94
N THR A 205 6.07 7.60 9.84
CA THR A 205 6.72 7.96 8.57
C THR A 205 5.64 8.12 7.51
N MET A 206 5.74 9.21 6.74
CA MET A 206 4.83 9.51 5.63
C MET A 206 5.64 9.69 4.35
N THR A 207 5.25 8.98 3.30
CA THR A 207 5.82 9.25 1.96
C THR A 207 5.31 10.58 1.46
N SER A 208 6.24 11.45 1.08
CA SER A 208 5.94 12.74 0.47
C SER A 208 6.37 12.78 -0.99
N VAL A 209 5.50 13.25 -1.86
CA VAL A 209 5.77 13.42 -3.30
C VAL A 209 5.65 14.89 -3.69
N SER A 210 6.42 15.30 -4.69
CA SER A 210 6.25 16.60 -5.30
C SER A 210 5.16 16.51 -6.37
N VAL A 211 4.13 17.32 -6.22
CA VAL A 211 3.11 17.47 -7.26
C VAL A 211 3.40 18.78 -7.95
N GLY A 212 3.83 18.74 -9.20
CA GLY A 212 4.05 19.93 -10.01
C GLY A 212 2.80 20.83 -9.99
N GLN A 213 3.00 22.14 -9.91
CA GLN A 213 1.88 23.07 -10.01
C GLN A 213 1.16 22.91 -11.36
N ARG A 214 -0.16 23.03 -11.36
CA ARG A 214 -0.95 22.90 -12.60
C ARG A 214 -0.83 24.11 -13.52
N PHE A 215 -0.33 25.23 -12.99
CA PHE A 215 -0.32 26.54 -13.66
C PHE A 215 1.06 27.17 -13.56
N GLY A 216 1.36 28.10 -14.50
CA GLY A 216 2.56 28.92 -14.46
C GLY A 216 2.63 29.79 -13.20
N VAL A 217 3.83 30.09 -12.76
CA VAL A 217 4.12 30.93 -11.58
C VAL A 217 4.22 32.36 -12.00
N LEU A 218 3.50 33.23 -11.30
CA LEU A 218 3.56 34.68 -11.49
C LEU A 218 4.35 35.33 -10.34
N ASP A 219 5.32 36.15 -10.67
CA ASP A 219 5.94 37.11 -9.74
C ASP A 219 5.22 38.44 -9.88
N ILE A 220 4.48 38.85 -8.84
CA ILE A 220 3.62 40.03 -8.85
C ILE A 220 4.13 40.99 -7.78
N ASP A 221 4.37 42.25 -8.16
CA ASP A 221 4.78 43.30 -7.23
C ASP A 221 3.61 43.95 -6.45
N GLU A 222 3.94 44.82 -5.51
CA GLU A 222 2.98 45.54 -4.66
C GLU A 222 1.98 46.43 -5.44
N ASN A 223 2.30 46.72 -6.71
CA ASN A 223 1.45 47.53 -7.61
C ASN A 223 0.64 46.62 -8.57
N ASN A 224 0.55 45.32 -8.30
CA ASN A 224 -0.10 44.32 -9.16
C ASN A 224 0.52 44.19 -10.56
N THR A 225 1.78 44.57 -10.74
CA THR A 225 2.51 44.39 -11.99
C THR A 225 3.14 42.98 -12.00
N ILE A 226 2.91 42.23 -13.06
CA ILE A 226 3.57 40.93 -13.27
C ILE A 226 5.01 41.22 -13.70
N ARG A 227 5.98 40.97 -12.83
CA ARG A 227 7.41 41.14 -13.07
C ARG A 227 8.04 40.00 -13.82
N ALA A 228 7.54 38.78 -13.56
CA ALA A 228 7.94 37.57 -14.27
C ALA A 228 6.78 36.60 -14.42
N PHE A 229 6.72 35.97 -15.57
CA PHE A 229 5.90 34.80 -15.82
C PHE A 229 6.85 33.63 -16.13
N ARG A 230 6.71 32.53 -15.39
CA ARG A 230 7.51 31.35 -15.59
C ARG A 230 6.59 30.14 -15.76
N GLU A 231 6.81 29.37 -16.81
CA GLU A 231 6.15 28.08 -16.96
C GLU A 231 6.50 27.18 -15.77
N LYS A 232 5.55 26.36 -15.36
CA LYS A 232 5.68 25.44 -14.23
C LYS A 232 6.91 24.55 -14.35
N GLN A 233 7.57 24.31 -13.23
CA GLN A 233 8.61 23.30 -13.05
C GLN A 233 8.18 22.33 -11.95
N ASP A 234 8.65 21.09 -12.01
CA ASP A 234 8.33 20.08 -10.98
C ASP A 234 8.78 20.47 -9.58
N SER A 235 9.80 21.33 -9.49
CA SER A 235 10.31 21.91 -8.24
C SER A 235 9.41 22.99 -7.63
N ASP A 236 8.45 23.53 -8.36
CA ASP A 236 7.57 24.62 -7.90
C ASP A 236 6.41 24.16 -7.03
N GLY A 237 6.17 22.84 -6.96
CA GLY A 237 5.11 22.25 -6.15
C GLY A 237 5.52 22.06 -4.69
N SER A 238 4.59 22.31 -3.79
CA SER A 238 4.72 21.83 -2.41
C SER A 238 4.68 20.31 -2.39
N ARG A 239 5.44 19.69 -1.50
CA ARG A 239 5.33 18.25 -1.26
C ARG A 239 4.01 17.96 -0.56
N ILE A 240 3.35 16.88 -0.97
CA ILE A 240 2.08 16.41 -0.40
C ILE A 240 2.21 15.01 0.16
N ASN A 241 1.25 14.63 1.00
CA ASN A 241 1.06 13.27 1.49
C ASN A 241 0.67 12.34 0.35
N ALA A 242 1.52 11.35 0.06
CA ALA A 242 1.27 10.32 -0.95
C ALA A 242 0.43 9.13 -0.44
N GLY A 243 0.14 9.07 0.86
CA GLY A 243 -0.71 8.03 1.45
C GLY A 243 -0.01 6.72 1.76
N TYR A 244 1.29 6.59 1.55
CA TYR A 244 2.07 5.41 1.93
C TYR A 244 2.82 5.72 3.22
N MET A 245 2.41 5.08 4.32
CA MET A 245 2.90 5.38 5.67
C MET A 245 3.35 4.13 6.39
N VAL A 246 4.27 4.30 7.35
CA VAL A 246 4.63 3.29 8.37
C VAL A 246 4.39 3.92 9.73
N LEU A 247 3.68 3.22 10.60
CA LEU A 247 3.14 3.74 11.84
C LEU A 247 3.43 2.80 13.01
N GLU A 248 3.83 3.38 14.13
CA GLU A 248 3.91 2.69 15.41
C GLU A 248 2.52 2.65 16.10
N PRO A 249 2.22 1.61 16.90
CA PRO A 249 0.94 1.49 17.62
C PRO A 249 0.59 2.70 18.49
N LYS A 250 1.58 3.45 18.95
CA LYS A 250 1.39 4.69 19.70
C LYS A 250 0.56 5.74 18.98
N ILE A 251 0.41 5.66 17.65
CA ILE A 251 -0.46 6.53 16.87
C ILE A 251 -1.93 6.46 17.33
N PHE A 252 -2.37 5.31 17.85
CA PHE A 252 -3.74 5.12 18.35
C PHE A 252 -4.06 6.00 19.56
N ASP A 253 -3.06 6.44 20.33
CA ASP A 253 -3.23 7.32 21.49
C ASP A 253 -3.67 8.74 21.09
N PHE A 254 -3.41 9.13 19.82
CA PHE A 254 -3.79 10.44 19.28
C PHE A 254 -5.14 10.44 18.58
N ILE A 255 -5.87 9.32 18.60
CA ILE A 255 -7.17 9.17 17.95
C ILE A 255 -8.25 9.07 19.02
N GLU A 256 -9.09 10.10 19.13
CA GLU A 256 -10.13 10.19 20.15
C GLU A 256 -11.34 9.28 19.84
N GLY A 257 -11.74 9.17 18.55
CA GLY A 257 -12.89 8.37 18.16
C GLY A 257 -13.30 8.55 16.69
N ASP A 258 -14.54 8.19 16.39
CA ASP A 258 -15.09 8.09 15.03
C ASP A 258 -15.05 9.39 14.22
N SER A 259 -15.16 10.54 14.87
CA SER A 259 -15.13 11.85 14.22
C SER A 259 -13.70 12.37 13.95
N THR A 260 -12.67 11.66 14.40
CA THR A 260 -11.27 12.06 14.19
C THR A 260 -10.88 11.92 12.74
N VAL A 261 -10.36 13.00 12.15
CA VAL A 261 -9.72 13.02 10.83
C VAL A 261 -8.25 12.74 11.03
N PHE A 262 -7.72 11.64 10.46
CA PHE A 262 -6.35 11.16 10.68
C PHE A 262 -5.30 12.20 10.26
N GLU A 263 -5.55 12.89 9.16
CA GLU A 263 -4.68 13.89 8.53
C GLU A 263 -4.62 15.22 9.32
N LYS A 264 -5.48 15.37 10.35
CA LYS A 264 -5.52 16.52 11.26
C LYS A 264 -4.90 16.16 12.61
N ALA A 265 -5.70 16.14 13.67
CA ALA A 265 -5.21 16.01 15.05
C ALA A 265 -4.14 14.92 15.26
N PRO A 266 -4.26 13.67 14.78
CA PRO A 266 -3.23 12.66 14.98
C PRO A 266 -1.89 13.00 14.32
N LEU A 267 -1.88 13.39 13.02
CA LEU A 267 -0.64 13.71 12.31
C LEU A 267 -0.08 15.08 12.72
N GLU A 268 -0.94 16.07 12.99
CA GLU A 268 -0.52 17.37 13.53
C GLU A 268 0.17 17.18 14.88
N LYS A 269 -0.40 16.34 15.75
CA LYS A 269 0.21 16.04 17.06
C LYS A 269 1.55 15.32 16.92
N CYS A 270 1.68 14.36 16.01
CA CYS A 270 2.96 13.73 15.71
C CYS A 270 3.98 14.78 15.22
N ALA A 271 3.57 15.70 14.37
CA ALA A 271 4.46 16.77 13.86
C ALA A 271 4.90 17.72 14.98
N GLU A 272 3.98 18.20 15.84
CA GLU A 272 4.28 19.04 17.00
C GLU A 272 5.30 18.40 17.96
N LEU A 273 5.20 17.08 18.15
CA LEU A 273 6.09 16.31 19.03
C LEU A 273 7.42 15.93 18.35
N GLY A 274 7.60 16.25 17.06
CA GLY A 274 8.77 15.81 16.29
C GLY A 274 8.79 14.30 16.03
N GLU A 275 7.62 13.65 16.04
CA GLU A 275 7.43 12.19 15.89
C GLU A 275 6.91 11.82 14.49
N LEU A 276 6.81 12.76 13.54
CA LEU A 276 6.46 12.55 12.15
C LEU A 276 7.67 12.80 11.25
N LYS A 277 8.04 11.83 10.43
CA LYS A 277 9.12 11.94 9.44
C LYS A 277 8.60 11.82 8.02
N ALA A 278 9.19 12.60 7.11
CA ALA A 278 8.88 12.56 5.69
C ALA A 278 9.90 11.68 4.97
N TYR A 279 9.43 10.63 4.28
CA TYR A 279 10.19 9.90 3.28
C TYR A 279 10.01 10.60 1.94
N ASN A 280 11.02 11.37 1.53
CA ASN A 280 10.95 12.16 0.30
C ASN A 280 11.12 11.28 -0.93
N TYR A 281 10.06 11.17 -1.73
CA TYR A 281 10.03 10.36 -2.93
C TYR A 281 9.82 11.21 -4.19
N ASN A 282 10.53 10.88 -5.27
CA ASN A 282 10.49 11.64 -6.54
C ASN A 282 10.12 10.76 -7.75
N GLY A 283 9.70 9.52 -7.53
CA GLY A 283 9.21 8.62 -8.58
C GLY A 283 7.73 8.80 -8.89
N PHE A 284 7.12 7.76 -9.40
CA PHE A 284 5.73 7.78 -9.81
C PHE A 284 4.77 7.68 -8.61
N TRP A 285 3.77 8.54 -8.61
CA TRP A 285 2.61 8.47 -7.73
C TRP A 285 1.40 9.06 -8.45
N GLN A 286 0.25 8.38 -8.35
CA GLN A 286 -1.01 8.85 -8.91
C GLN A 286 -2.18 8.37 -8.07
N CYS A 287 -3.01 9.30 -7.59
CA CYS A 287 -4.34 8.97 -7.06
C CYS A 287 -5.38 8.93 -8.19
N MET A 288 -6.50 8.26 -7.93
CA MET A 288 -7.64 8.12 -8.83
C MET A 288 -8.84 8.89 -8.27
N ASP A 289 -8.73 10.22 -8.13
CA ASP A 289 -9.80 11.06 -7.58
C ASP A 289 -10.86 11.47 -8.60
N THR A 290 -10.48 11.52 -9.86
CA THR A 290 -11.33 11.99 -10.98
C THR A 290 -11.32 10.97 -12.12
N LYS A 291 -12.33 11.07 -13.01
CA LYS A 291 -12.40 10.26 -14.23
C LYS A 291 -11.14 10.41 -15.11
N ARG A 292 -10.62 11.63 -15.23
CA ARG A 292 -9.38 11.88 -15.97
C ARG A 292 -8.17 11.14 -15.40
N GLU A 293 -8.09 11.03 -14.09
CA GLU A 293 -7.01 10.28 -13.42
C GLU A 293 -7.18 8.77 -13.61
N MET A 294 -8.41 8.27 -13.59
CA MET A 294 -8.74 6.89 -13.94
C MET A 294 -8.32 6.57 -15.38
N GLU A 295 -8.73 7.40 -16.35
CA GLU A 295 -8.37 7.25 -17.76
C GLU A 295 -6.84 7.25 -17.96
N LYS A 296 -6.11 8.11 -17.24
CA LYS A 296 -4.64 8.14 -17.27
C LYS A 296 -4.03 6.86 -16.74
N LEU A 297 -4.54 6.31 -15.64
CA LEU A 297 -4.07 5.03 -15.09
C LEU A 297 -4.36 3.87 -16.03
N GLU A 298 -5.56 3.86 -16.67
CA GLU A 298 -5.94 2.87 -17.67
C GLU A 298 -5.01 2.93 -18.90
N GLU A 299 -4.72 4.14 -19.42
CA GLU A 299 -3.78 4.32 -20.54
C GLU A 299 -2.37 3.77 -20.20
N LEU A 300 -1.86 4.07 -19.00
CA LEU A 300 -0.58 3.53 -18.53
C LEU A 300 -0.60 2.00 -18.47
N TRP A 301 -1.69 1.42 -17.99
CA TRP A 301 -1.86 -0.02 -17.91
C TRP A 301 -1.90 -0.67 -19.30
N GLN A 302 -2.76 -0.20 -20.18
CA GLN A 302 -2.93 -0.74 -21.53
C GLN A 302 -1.68 -0.60 -22.40
N SER A 303 -0.92 0.48 -22.21
CA SER A 303 0.36 0.67 -22.91
C SER A 303 1.52 -0.18 -22.37
N GLY A 304 1.32 -0.95 -21.28
CA GLY A 304 2.37 -1.71 -20.61
C GLY A 304 3.41 -0.84 -19.90
N LYS A 305 3.10 0.44 -19.65
CA LYS A 305 4.01 1.43 -19.03
C LYS A 305 3.59 1.82 -17.62
N ALA A 306 2.74 1.02 -16.97
CA ALA A 306 2.29 1.26 -15.60
C ALA A 306 3.47 1.11 -14.61
N PRO A 307 4.00 2.20 -14.00
CA PRO A 307 5.20 2.11 -13.17
C PRO A 307 5.00 1.30 -11.89
N TRP A 308 3.76 1.20 -11.39
CA TRP A 308 3.42 0.38 -10.22
C TRP A 308 3.31 -1.11 -10.54
N LYS A 309 3.25 -1.51 -11.82
CA LYS A 309 3.22 -2.92 -12.23
C LYS A 309 4.63 -3.48 -12.20
N SER A 310 5.08 -3.92 -11.03
CA SER A 310 6.40 -4.56 -10.82
C SER A 310 6.37 -6.08 -10.97
N TRP A 311 5.19 -6.66 -11.13
CA TRP A 311 4.96 -8.10 -11.36
C TRP A 311 4.83 -8.43 -12.86
N GLU A 312 5.07 -9.71 -13.19
CA GLU A 312 4.91 -10.24 -14.56
C GLU A 312 3.44 -10.39 -14.97
#